data_2891440c1fd783908066e6745eb412b5
#
_entry.id   2891440c1fd783908066e6745eb412b5
#
_cell.length_a   1.000
_cell.length_b   1.000
_cell.length_c   1.000
_cell.angle_alpha   90.00
_cell.angle_beta   90.00
_cell.angle_gamma   90.00
#
_symmetry.space_group_name_H-M   'P 1'
#
loop_
_entity.id
_entity.type
_entity.pdbx_description
1 polymer ?
#
loop_
_entity_poly.entity_id
_entity_poly.type
_entity_poly.pdbx_seq_one_letter_code
_entity_poly.pdbx_strand_id
1 'polypeptide(L)'
;MRRSSVMSVVAVVAATGLLLGGCTSDKKNANSGPAATVEIKPTGDYNPLERDQIKDGGELTLPILEVPEQSNSLHGNAIVDGTTLWRWYNPQMTLADGDGTWHPNPAYLTNVNAEEVDGKTVVTYDINPDAVFNDGTPIDWRVFETMWKFNNAENPDVVANSTDGYDQIESVTTGESDKQAVVTYKQAYPWWQALFDRVLHPSVADAQTFNEGYLKNPHPEWGAGPYKVDQFDYNSGTVSFVPNEKWWGEKPKLDKVTYRQMESQATINAYQAGEVDAVEITNKDHLAVAKTVKDTTLRGTLRPSNYLVTLNAKTPTLEDVKVREAVFTGINRETLAQVRFNGMDYTENLPGSFALFQNQKGYQDNFGGLVTYDQDKAKQLLDEAGWTEGSDGIREKDGKKLTLRYVTFGDSQLTKSTAAAMQKMLKDIGVDLQVAERPSSDFSKVIAEREFDVLTSGFTSYDPYGVAYFKQVYASDSELNKSGTGTPEMDKKIAELQQLPTQEEQIKRANELEKEALQQYGIMPYVNGPQLYATKNGLANYGSYAFALVPKENIGWAK
;
A
#
# COMPACT_ATOMS: atom_id res chain seq x y z
N MET A 1 -22.95 -9.13 -69.31
CA MET A 1 -22.27 -8.85 -70.61
C MET A 1 -20.97 -8.19 -70.35
N ARG A 2 -19.91 -8.81 -70.84
CA ARG A 2 -18.54 -8.31 -71.18
C ARG A 2 -17.77 -7.62 -70.10
N ARG A 3 -16.73 -8.26 -69.54
CA ARG A 3 -15.33 -8.52 -70.01
C ARG A 3 -14.58 -7.20 -70.17
N SER A 4 -13.41 -6.97 -69.73
CA SER A 4 -12.16 -7.73 -69.50
C SER A 4 -11.08 -6.63 -69.35
N SER A 5 -10.03 -6.67 -68.72
CA SER A 5 -8.75 -7.42 -68.65
C SER A 5 -7.69 -6.40 -68.33
N VAL A 6 -6.87 -6.64 -67.31
CA VAL A 6 -5.46 -7.08 -67.31
C VAL A 6 -4.48 -6.18 -68.10
N MET A 7 -3.52 -5.60 -67.45
CA MET A 7 -2.09 -6.00 -67.59
C MET A 7 -1.13 -5.09 -66.76
N SER A 8 -0.26 -5.76 -66.10
CA SER A 8 0.94 -5.26 -65.42
C SER A 8 2.01 -4.80 -66.41
N VAL A 9 2.86 -3.86 -66.03
CA VAL A 9 4.30 -3.86 -66.37
C VAL A 9 5.13 -3.14 -65.32
N VAL A 10 6.17 -3.83 -64.87
CA VAL A 10 7.30 -3.40 -64.05
C VAL A 10 8.32 -2.65 -64.90
N ALA A 11 8.94 -1.60 -64.39
CA ALA A 11 10.34 -1.27 -64.71
C ALA A 11 10.97 -0.33 -63.68
N VAL A 12 12.13 -0.75 -63.23
CA VAL A 12 13.13 -0.11 -62.39
C VAL A 12 13.96 0.85 -63.25
N VAL A 13 14.50 1.97 -62.72
CA VAL A 13 15.90 2.42 -62.77
C VAL A 13 16.06 3.85 -62.26
N ALA A 14 16.74 3.99 -61.17
CA ALA A 14 17.90 4.81 -60.73
C ALA A 14 18.12 6.26 -61.19
N ALA A 15 18.28 7.08 -60.17
CA ALA A 15 19.37 7.98 -59.80
C ALA A 15 19.55 9.34 -60.51
N THR A 16 19.91 10.26 -59.61
CA THR A 16 20.68 11.51 -59.72
C THR A 16 19.96 12.84 -59.93
N GLY A 17 19.89 13.60 -58.87
CA GLY A 17 20.50 14.88 -58.56
C GLY A 17 20.01 16.16 -59.22
N LEU A 18 19.58 17.07 -58.43
CA LEU A 18 20.11 18.45 -58.32
C LEU A 18 19.04 19.44 -57.83
N LEU A 19 19.51 20.28 -56.92
CA LEU A 19 18.86 21.42 -56.27
C LEU A 19 18.17 22.41 -57.24
N LEU A 20 17.06 22.96 -56.80
CA LEU A 20 16.74 24.39 -56.86
C LEU A 20 15.42 24.70 -56.14
N GLY A 21 15.46 25.81 -55.38
CA GLY A 21 14.47 26.20 -54.39
C GLY A 21 13.12 26.69 -54.95
N GLY A 22 12.15 26.68 -54.06
CA GLY A 22 10.84 27.30 -54.28
C GLY A 22 10.08 27.34 -52.94
N CYS A 23 9.98 28.51 -52.37
CA CYS A 23 9.17 28.82 -51.17
C CYS A 23 7.68 28.54 -51.44
N THR A 24 7.00 27.77 -50.56
CA THR A 24 5.59 28.00 -50.25
C THR A 24 5.21 27.38 -48.91
N SER A 25 4.65 28.23 -48.03
CA SER A 25 3.69 28.03 -46.96
C SER A 25 3.93 26.94 -45.93
N ASP A 26 4.31 27.40 -44.76
CA ASP A 26 4.27 26.73 -43.47
C ASP A 26 2.93 26.02 -43.17
N LYS A 27 2.96 24.70 -43.22
CA LYS A 27 2.15 23.87 -42.31
C LYS A 27 3.11 23.43 -41.20
N LYS A 28 2.98 24.05 -40.04
CA LYS A 28 3.63 23.60 -38.83
C LYS A 28 3.17 22.18 -38.54
N ASN A 29 3.98 21.18 -38.92
CA ASN A 29 3.94 19.88 -38.30
C ASN A 29 4.32 20.10 -36.83
N ALA A 30 3.36 19.88 -35.94
CA ALA A 30 3.64 19.75 -34.53
C ALA A 30 4.68 18.64 -34.38
N ASN A 31 5.90 19.03 -34.07
CA ASN A 31 6.96 18.14 -33.62
C ASN A 31 6.47 17.49 -32.31
N SER A 32 5.95 16.29 -32.39
CA SER A 32 5.82 15.43 -31.20
C SER A 32 7.25 15.03 -30.82
N GLY A 33 7.88 15.85 -30.02
CA GLY A 33 9.07 15.45 -29.29
C GLY A 33 8.77 14.13 -28.52
N PRO A 34 9.77 13.33 -28.18
CA PRO A 34 9.56 12.11 -27.41
C PRO A 34 8.72 12.47 -26.17
N ALA A 35 7.62 11.74 -25.97
CA ALA A 35 6.77 11.95 -24.81
C ALA A 35 7.66 11.88 -23.57
N ALA A 36 7.63 12.92 -22.73
CA ALA A 36 8.46 12.97 -21.54
C ALA A 36 8.21 11.72 -20.69
N THR A 37 9.23 10.90 -20.56
CA THR A 37 9.22 9.77 -19.60
C THR A 37 9.18 10.34 -18.20
N VAL A 38 8.35 9.75 -17.32
CA VAL A 38 8.34 10.16 -15.91
C VAL A 38 9.60 9.60 -15.25
N GLU A 39 10.43 10.46 -14.70
CA GLU A 39 11.58 10.04 -13.92
C GLU A 39 11.10 9.36 -12.62
N ILE A 40 11.62 8.16 -12.33
CA ILE A 40 11.34 7.44 -11.10
C ILE A 40 12.47 7.68 -10.11
N LYS A 41 12.21 8.49 -9.10
CA LYS A 41 13.17 8.83 -8.05
C LYS A 41 13.18 7.78 -6.94
N PRO A 42 14.32 7.50 -6.33
CA PRO A 42 14.40 6.47 -5.28
C PRO A 42 13.82 6.93 -3.93
N THR A 43 13.79 8.23 -3.64
CA THR A 43 13.58 8.74 -2.26
C THR A 43 12.43 9.72 -2.09
N GLY A 44 11.68 10.06 -3.08
CA GLY A 44 10.54 10.97 -2.96
C GLY A 44 10.49 12.01 -4.07
N ASP A 45 9.29 12.29 -4.55
CA ASP A 45 8.98 13.31 -5.57
C ASP A 45 7.65 13.99 -5.20
N TYR A 46 7.69 14.85 -4.18
CA TYR A 46 6.51 15.52 -3.62
C TYR A 46 6.62 17.05 -3.57
N ASN A 47 7.57 17.63 -4.36
CA ASN A 47 7.83 19.08 -4.39
C ASN A 47 8.12 19.66 -3.01
N PRO A 48 9.21 19.21 -2.34
CA PRO A 48 9.54 19.73 -1.03
C PRO A 48 9.86 21.22 -1.12
N LEU A 49 9.11 22.04 -0.39
CA LEU A 49 9.32 23.47 -0.24
C LEU A 49 9.36 23.84 1.24
N GLU A 50 10.25 24.75 1.57
CA GLU A 50 10.27 25.37 2.89
C GLU A 50 8.98 26.16 3.14
N ARG A 51 8.59 26.23 4.39
CA ARG A 51 7.30 26.81 4.79
C ARG A 51 7.11 28.26 4.33
N ASP A 52 8.18 29.08 4.28
CA ASP A 52 8.16 30.46 3.84
C ASP A 52 7.94 30.62 2.32
N GLN A 53 8.16 29.55 1.54
CA GLN A 53 7.90 29.48 0.10
C GLN A 53 6.44 29.09 -0.22
N ILE A 54 5.66 28.72 0.78
CA ILE A 54 4.27 28.28 0.66
C ILE A 54 3.34 29.42 1.09
N LYS A 55 2.38 29.75 0.23
CA LYS A 55 1.39 30.77 0.55
C LYS A 55 0.41 30.28 1.64
N ASP A 56 -0.13 31.21 2.41
CA ASP A 56 -1.23 30.92 3.33
C ASP A 56 -2.56 30.89 2.57
N GLY A 57 -3.44 29.98 2.94
CA GLY A 57 -4.76 29.82 2.36
C GLY A 57 -4.80 28.91 1.11
N GLY A 58 -6.02 28.76 0.61
CA GLY A 58 -6.34 27.88 -0.51
C GLY A 58 -6.87 26.53 -0.06
N GLU A 59 -7.43 25.81 -1.02
CA GLU A 59 -8.05 24.51 -0.81
C GLU A 59 -7.28 23.41 -1.56
N LEU A 60 -7.40 22.17 -1.08
CA LEU A 60 -6.87 20.98 -1.70
C LEU A 60 -7.98 19.94 -1.81
N THR A 61 -8.31 19.51 -3.03
CA THR A 61 -9.30 18.46 -3.26
C THR A 61 -8.62 17.22 -3.84
N LEU A 62 -8.85 16.07 -3.22
CA LEU A 62 -8.21 14.80 -3.52
C LEU A 62 -9.25 13.70 -3.73
N PRO A 63 -8.99 12.72 -4.61
CA PRO A 63 -9.81 11.52 -4.70
C PRO A 63 -9.42 10.51 -3.62
N ILE A 64 -10.37 9.66 -3.25
CA ILE A 64 -10.16 8.48 -2.42
C ILE A 64 -11.04 7.35 -2.97
N LEU A 65 -10.60 6.09 -2.86
CA LEU A 65 -11.37 4.96 -3.39
C LEU A 65 -12.47 4.52 -2.43
N GLU A 66 -12.19 4.57 -1.13
CA GLU A 66 -13.13 4.18 -0.08
C GLU A 66 -13.04 5.14 1.11
N VAL A 67 -14.19 5.56 1.64
CA VAL A 67 -14.31 6.11 3.00
C VAL A 67 -14.69 4.94 3.92
N PRO A 68 -13.72 4.29 4.59
CA PRO A 68 -13.98 3.04 5.30
C PRO A 68 -14.83 3.28 6.55
N GLU A 69 -15.72 2.35 6.86
CA GLU A 69 -16.56 2.42 8.06
C GLU A 69 -15.73 2.30 9.36
N GLN A 70 -14.60 1.56 9.31
CA GLN A 70 -13.66 1.48 10.43
C GLN A 70 -12.64 2.61 10.34
N SER A 71 -12.77 3.60 11.22
CA SER A 71 -11.88 4.77 11.29
C SER A 71 -10.67 4.56 12.20
N ASN A 72 -10.61 3.47 12.99
CA ASN A 72 -9.41 3.13 13.78
C ASN A 72 -8.32 2.58 12.85
N SER A 73 -7.28 3.38 12.59
CA SER A 73 -6.16 3.01 11.70
C SER A 73 -5.26 1.88 12.25
N LEU A 74 -5.49 1.44 13.48
CA LEU A 74 -4.76 0.35 14.15
C LEU A 74 -5.57 -0.96 14.23
N HIS A 75 -6.82 -0.93 13.77
CA HIS A 75 -7.68 -2.11 13.75
C HIS A 75 -7.30 -3.06 12.60
N GLY A 76 -7.48 -4.38 12.78
CA GLY A 76 -7.16 -5.40 11.76
C GLY A 76 -7.92 -5.27 10.43
N ASN A 77 -9.02 -4.51 10.41
CA ASN A 77 -9.77 -4.17 9.20
C ASN A 77 -9.42 -2.78 8.64
N ALA A 78 -8.39 -2.13 9.18
CA ALA A 78 -7.93 -0.84 8.63
C ALA A 78 -7.35 -1.01 7.23
N ILE A 79 -7.64 -0.04 6.37
CA ILE A 79 -7.11 0.05 5.01
C ILE A 79 -6.28 1.32 4.82
N VAL A 80 -5.50 1.38 3.74
CA VAL A 80 -4.64 2.53 3.41
C VAL A 80 -5.42 3.85 3.36
N ASP A 81 -6.62 3.83 2.79
CA ASP A 81 -7.48 5.02 2.69
C ASP A 81 -7.87 5.55 4.09
N GLY A 82 -8.21 4.66 5.03
CA GLY A 82 -8.47 5.01 6.42
C GLY A 82 -7.26 5.65 7.10
N THR A 83 -6.08 5.08 6.91
CA THR A 83 -4.82 5.65 7.44
C THR A 83 -4.50 7.01 6.81
N THR A 84 -4.80 7.19 5.52
CA THR A 84 -4.62 8.48 4.83
C THR A 84 -5.49 9.57 5.44
N LEU A 85 -6.77 9.28 5.72
CA LEU A 85 -7.68 10.21 6.39
C LEU A 85 -7.26 10.48 7.84
N TRP A 86 -6.88 9.42 8.59
CA TRP A 86 -6.42 9.49 9.98
C TRP A 86 -5.30 10.51 10.19
N ARG A 87 -4.30 10.53 9.30
CA ARG A 87 -3.10 11.36 9.40
C ARG A 87 -3.36 12.88 9.26
N TRP A 88 -4.55 13.31 8.90
CA TRP A 88 -4.88 14.74 8.85
C TRP A 88 -5.28 15.31 10.21
N TYR A 89 -5.94 14.52 11.06
CA TYR A 89 -6.57 15.06 12.26
C TYR A 89 -6.11 14.38 13.58
N ASN A 90 -5.38 13.28 13.49
CA ASN A 90 -4.85 12.58 14.65
C ASN A 90 -3.35 12.82 14.85
N PRO A 91 -2.80 12.50 16.04
CA PRO A 91 -1.38 12.60 16.30
C PRO A 91 -0.55 11.77 15.33
N GLN A 92 0.49 12.38 14.76
CA GLN A 92 1.56 11.71 14.03
C GLN A 92 2.87 11.96 14.77
N MET A 93 3.27 11.00 15.61
CA MET A 93 4.40 11.17 16.53
C MET A 93 5.75 11.22 15.84
N THR A 94 5.84 10.66 14.62
CA THR A 94 7.10 10.54 13.87
C THR A 94 6.97 11.09 12.46
N LEU A 95 8.09 11.51 11.91
CA LEU A 95 8.28 11.91 10.51
C LEU A 95 9.34 10.99 9.89
N ALA A 96 9.41 10.97 8.56
CA ALA A 96 10.46 10.25 7.85
C ALA A 96 10.84 10.98 6.57
N ASP A 97 12.10 10.87 6.18
CA ASP A 97 12.57 11.26 4.86
C ASP A 97 12.15 10.22 3.80
N GLY A 98 12.29 10.54 2.52
CA GLY A 98 11.89 9.63 1.45
C GLY A 98 12.69 8.32 1.38
N ASP A 99 13.87 8.27 1.96
CA ASP A 99 14.69 7.05 2.12
C ASP A 99 14.34 6.24 3.38
N GLY A 100 13.41 6.76 4.20
CA GLY A 100 12.98 6.13 5.44
C GLY A 100 13.80 6.53 6.68
N THR A 101 14.67 7.53 6.58
CA THR A 101 15.35 8.07 7.77
C THR A 101 14.33 8.63 8.73
N TRP A 102 14.30 8.05 9.93
CA TRP A 102 13.32 8.36 10.97
C TRP A 102 13.66 9.64 11.74
N HIS A 103 12.64 10.42 12.06
CA HIS A 103 12.73 11.62 12.91
C HIS A 103 11.56 11.69 13.90
N PRO A 104 11.75 12.15 15.14
CA PRO A 104 10.63 12.54 15.98
C PRO A 104 9.90 13.74 15.35
N ASN A 105 8.58 13.78 15.44
CA ASN A 105 7.83 14.98 15.06
C ASN A 105 7.90 16.01 16.20
N PRO A 106 8.58 17.15 16.03
CA PRO A 106 8.80 18.11 17.10
C PRO A 106 7.51 18.74 17.66
N ALA A 107 6.41 18.65 16.90
CA ALA A 107 5.11 19.07 17.42
C ALA A 107 4.63 18.20 18.60
N TYR A 108 5.01 16.92 18.63
CA TYR A 108 4.60 15.98 19.68
C TYR A 108 5.75 15.49 20.56
N LEU A 109 6.95 15.31 20.00
CA LEU A 109 8.12 14.77 20.66
C LEU A 109 9.27 15.77 20.58
N THR A 110 9.70 16.30 21.70
CA THR A 110 10.82 17.24 21.76
C THR A 110 12.18 16.54 21.74
N ASN A 111 12.23 15.29 22.20
CA ASN A 111 13.42 14.45 22.16
C ASN A 111 13.02 12.96 22.21
N VAL A 112 13.86 12.10 21.66
CA VAL A 112 13.76 10.64 21.83
C VAL A 112 15.18 10.10 22.03
N ASN A 113 15.37 9.35 23.11
CA ASN A 113 16.63 8.69 23.43
C ASN A 113 16.43 7.18 23.56
N ALA A 114 17.21 6.41 22.84
CA ALA A 114 17.22 4.95 22.94
C ALA A 114 18.58 4.48 23.41
N GLU A 115 18.60 3.67 24.44
CA GLU A 115 19.83 3.12 25.04
C GLU A 115 19.66 1.64 25.39
N GLU A 116 20.76 0.95 25.54
CA GLU A 116 20.78 -0.41 26.06
C GLU A 116 21.14 -0.38 27.56
N VAL A 117 20.21 -0.90 28.37
CA VAL A 117 20.39 -1.00 29.82
C VAL A 117 20.20 -2.46 30.22
N ASP A 118 21.23 -3.08 30.79
CA ASP A 118 21.22 -4.47 31.25
C ASP A 118 20.77 -5.48 30.16
N GLY A 119 21.17 -5.23 28.91
CA GLY A 119 20.81 -6.07 27.75
C GLY A 119 19.38 -5.88 27.22
N LYS A 120 18.69 -4.82 27.66
CA LYS A 120 17.35 -4.43 27.20
C LYS A 120 17.41 -3.09 26.49
N THR A 121 16.61 -2.94 25.45
CA THR A 121 16.37 -1.61 24.87
C THR A 121 15.43 -0.82 25.78
N VAL A 122 15.83 0.40 26.11
CA VAL A 122 15.02 1.39 26.85
C VAL A 122 14.91 2.62 25.97
N VAL A 123 13.69 3.04 25.68
CA VAL A 123 13.43 4.24 24.87
C VAL A 123 12.68 5.26 25.71
N THR A 124 13.26 6.44 25.83
CA THR A 124 12.65 7.59 26.52
C THR A 124 12.14 8.58 25.48
N TYR A 125 10.87 8.92 25.60
CA TYR A 125 10.18 9.89 24.74
C TYR A 125 9.83 11.12 25.55
N ASP A 126 10.43 12.28 25.23
CA ASP A 126 10.07 13.57 25.82
C ASP A 126 8.94 14.19 25.00
N ILE A 127 7.77 14.33 25.61
CA ILE A 127 6.54 14.76 24.96
C ILE A 127 6.41 16.28 25.07
N ASN A 128 6.02 16.92 23.97
CA ASN A 128 5.79 18.37 23.96
C ASN A 128 4.78 18.77 25.06
N PRO A 129 5.13 19.71 25.96
CA PRO A 129 4.24 20.11 27.05
C PRO A 129 2.89 20.65 26.58
N ASP A 130 2.83 21.28 25.40
CA ASP A 130 1.62 21.89 24.85
C ASP A 130 0.72 20.88 24.12
N ALA A 131 1.19 19.64 23.90
CA ALA A 131 0.45 18.64 23.16
C ALA A 131 -0.79 18.17 23.93
N VAL A 132 -1.99 18.37 23.31
CA VAL A 132 -3.31 18.05 23.86
C VAL A 132 -4.26 17.56 22.78
N PHE A 133 -5.19 16.68 23.13
CA PHE A 133 -6.30 16.30 22.25
C PHE A 133 -7.36 17.43 22.17
N ASN A 134 -8.25 17.34 21.18
CA ASN A 134 -9.29 18.36 20.95
C ASN A 134 -10.30 18.47 22.10
N ASP A 135 -10.48 17.45 22.92
CA ASP A 135 -11.30 17.49 24.13
C ASP A 135 -10.57 18.10 25.35
N GLY A 136 -9.28 18.38 25.22
CA GLY A 136 -8.44 18.94 26.27
C GLY A 136 -7.64 17.90 27.08
N THR A 137 -7.79 16.61 26.77
CA THR A 137 -6.99 15.53 27.37
C THR A 137 -5.52 15.71 26.97
N PRO A 138 -4.55 15.73 27.93
CA PRO A 138 -3.13 15.82 27.59
C PRO A 138 -2.64 14.63 26.77
N ILE A 139 -1.79 14.88 25.77
CA ILE A 139 -0.94 13.85 25.20
C ILE A 139 0.25 13.67 26.14
N ASP A 140 0.30 12.54 26.83
CA ASP A 140 1.32 12.21 27.82
C ASP A 140 1.68 10.72 27.75
N TRP A 141 2.47 10.20 28.71
CA TRP A 141 2.93 8.82 28.71
C TRP A 141 1.80 7.78 28.57
N ARG A 142 0.58 8.12 28.96
CA ARG A 142 -0.59 7.21 28.88
C ARG A 142 -0.98 6.86 27.45
N VAL A 143 -0.69 7.71 26.48
CA VAL A 143 -0.95 7.34 25.07
C VAL A 143 -0.05 6.19 24.62
N PHE A 144 1.19 6.13 25.09
CA PHE A 144 2.11 5.02 24.85
C PHE A 144 1.65 3.74 25.56
N GLU A 145 1.19 3.88 26.81
CA GLU A 145 0.61 2.77 27.58
C GLU A 145 -0.65 2.22 26.90
N THR A 146 -1.53 3.08 26.40
CA THR A 146 -2.74 2.70 25.65
C THR A 146 -2.36 1.93 24.40
N MET A 147 -1.39 2.43 23.62
CA MET A 147 -0.89 1.73 22.44
C MET A 147 -0.36 0.35 22.77
N TRP A 148 0.45 0.24 23.81
CA TRP A 148 1.00 -1.04 24.26
C TRP A 148 -0.10 -2.01 24.70
N LYS A 149 -1.04 -1.58 25.53
CA LYS A 149 -2.13 -2.43 26.04
C LYS A 149 -3.01 -3.04 24.94
N PHE A 150 -3.25 -2.30 23.86
CA PHE A 150 -4.10 -2.78 22.77
C PHE A 150 -3.35 -3.53 21.67
N ASN A 151 -2.02 -3.45 21.64
CA ASN A 151 -1.25 -4.12 20.58
C ASN A 151 -0.28 -5.20 21.11
N ASN A 152 -0.23 -5.49 22.43
CA ASN A 152 0.72 -6.44 23.04
C ASN A 152 0.34 -7.93 22.89
N ALA A 153 -0.74 -8.24 22.21
CA ALA A 153 -1.28 -9.60 22.03
C ALA A 153 -1.79 -10.29 23.31
N GLU A 154 -1.89 -9.59 24.44
CA GLU A 154 -2.34 -10.21 25.71
C GLU A 154 -3.87 -10.35 25.79
N ASN A 155 -4.60 -9.49 25.08
CA ASN A 155 -6.06 -9.53 25.05
C ASN A 155 -6.55 -10.08 23.70
N PRO A 156 -7.06 -11.34 23.67
CA PRO A 156 -7.53 -11.98 22.44
C PRO A 156 -8.81 -11.36 21.85
N ASP A 157 -9.51 -10.51 22.60
CA ASP A 157 -10.71 -9.83 22.13
C ASP A 157 -10.37 -8.56 21.31
N VAL A 158 -9.10 -8.11 21.29
CA VAL A 158 -8.64 -6.96 20.52
C VAL A 158 -8.25 -7.38 19.13
N VAL A 159 -8.89 -6.80 18.11
CA VAL A 159 -8.60 -7.05 16.70
C VAL A 159 -7.58 -6.02 16.20
N ALA A 160 -6.33 -6.14 16.63
CA ALA A 160 -5.25 -5.27 16.20
C ALA A 160 -4.73 -5.62 14.80
N ASN A 161 -4.28 -4.62 14.03
CA ASN A 161 -3.67 -4.86 12.71
C ASN A 161 -2.24 -5.41 12.82
N SER A 162 -1.53 -5.13 13.90
CA SER A 162 -0.21 -5.70 14.20
C SER A 162 0.03 -5.70 15.70
N THR A 163 0.63 -6.79 16.17
CA THR A 163 1.16 -6.90 17.54
C THR A 163 2.69 -6.91 17.56
N ASP A 164 3.31 -6.89 16.37
CA ASP A 164 4.76 -6.90 16.23
C ASP A 164 5.41 -5.78 17.02
N GLY A 165 6.42 -6.13 17.80
CA GLY A 165 7.19 -5.23 18.63
C GLY A 165 6.50 -4.77 19.91
N TYR A 166 5.19 -4.56 19.92
CA TYR A 166 4.44 -4.25 21.14
C TYR A 166 4.43 -5.44 22.10
N ASP A 167 4.39 -6.67 21.59
CA ASP A 167 4.53 -7.90 22.37
C ASP A 167 5.93 -8.09 22.96
N GLN A 168 6.93 -7.34 22.49
CA GLN A 168 8.29 -7.31 23.03
C GLN A 168 8.49 -6.28 24.16
N ILE A 169 7.51 -5.42 24.42
CA ILE A 169 7.58 -4.43 25.50
C ILE A 169 7.31 -5.11 26.84
N GLU A 170 8.16 -4.83 27.82
CA GLU A 170 8.02 -5.27 29.22
C GLU A 170 7.16 -4.29 30.02
N SER A 171 7.41 -2.99 29.82
CA SER A 171 6.69 -1.94 30.54
C SER A 171 6.67 -0.61 29.77
N VAL A 172 5.61 0.15 29.99
CA VAL A 172 5.50 1.55 29.64
C VAL A 172 5.17 2.31 30.92
N THR A 173 6.02 3.25 31.29
CA THR A 173 5.89 4.00 32.56
C THR A 173 6.11 5.49 32.34
N THR A 174 5.68 6.28 33.31
CA THR A 174 6.09 7.69 33.37
C THR A 174 7.57 7.77 33.70
N GLY A 175 8.28 8.77 33.16
CA GLY A 175 9.63 9.12 33.54
C GLY A 175 9.64 10.20 34.61
N GLU A 176 10.40 11.28 34.40
CA GLU A 176 10.52 12.40 35.33
C GLU A 176 9.22 13.20 35.53
N SER A 177 8.31 13.13 34.56
CA SER A 177 7.00 13.78 34.58
C SER A 177 6.00 13.02 33.67
N ASP A 178 4.70 13.37 33.74
CA ASP A 178 3.69 12.81 32.84
C ASP A 178 3.97 13.09 31.34
N LYS A 179 4.80 14.10 31.05
CA LYS A 179 5.25 14.42 29.68
C LYS A 179 6.51 13.65 29.26
N GLN A 180 6.84 12.59 29.97
CA GLN A 180 7.92 11.69 29.58
C GLN A 180 7.44 10.24 29.67
N ALA A 181 7.49 9.51 28.55
CA ALA A 181 7.21 8.09 28.50
C ALA A 181 8.53 7.30 28.44
N VAL A 182 8.64 6.27 29.28
CA VAL A 182 9.77 5.34 29.28
C VAL A 182 9.25 3.96 28.86
N VAL A 183 9.72 3.46 27.73
CA VAL A 183 9.38 2.16 27.17
C VAL A 183 10.55 1.22 27.35
N THR A 184 10.37 0.19 28.18
CA THR A 184 11.38 -0.85 28.40
C THR A 184 10.98 -2.11 27.65
N TYR A 185 11.86 -2.62 26.82
CA TYR A 185 11.67 -3.88 26.12
C TYR A 185 12.16 -5.07 26.96
N LYS A 186 11.62 -6.26 26.72
CA LYS A 186 12.01 -7.50 27.42
C LYS A 186 13.48 -7.87 27.22
N GLN A 187 14.05 -7.39 26.11
CA GLN A 187 15.44 -7.62 25.68
C GLN A 187 15.89 -6.54 24.69
N ALA A 188 17.07 -6.69 24.08
CA ALA A 188 17.48 -5.84 22.95
C ALA A 188 16.45 -5.94 21.81
N TYR A 189 15.87 -4.81 21.43
CA TYR A 189 14.87 -4.71 20.36
C TYR A 189 15.29 -3.67 19.31
N PRO A 190 15.74 -4.12 18.13
CA PRO A 190 16.39 -3.22 17.17
C PRO A 190 15.43 -2.41 16.27
N TRP A 191 14.10 -2.63 16.38
CA TRP A 191 13.09 -1.99 15.52
C TRP A 191 12.19 -1.01 16.28
N TRP A 192 12.65 -0.43 17.36
CA TRP A 192 11.84 0.46 18.20
C TRP A 192 11.27 1.67 17.44
N GLN A 193 11.94 2.13 16.36
CA GLN A 193 11.45 3.21 15.50
C GLN A 193 10.18 2.85 14.70
N ALA A 194 9.88 1.57 14.54
CA ALA A 194 8.67 1.10 13.88
C ALA A 194 7.40 1.30 14.71
N LEU A 195 7.54 1.59 16.00
CA LEU A 195 6.43 1.70 16.94
C LEU A 195 6.08 3.14 17.25
N PHE A 196 4.85 3.35 17.70
CA PHE A 196 4.34 4.64 18.18
C PHE A 196 4.36 5.78 17.13
N ASP A 197 4.30 5.48 15.83
CA ASP A 197 4.14 6.51 14.79
C ASP A 197 2.79 7.22 14.91
N ARG A 198 1.78 6.51 15.38
CA ARG A 198 0.42 6.94 15.71
C ARG A 198 0.10 6.52 17.13
N VAL A 199 -0.78 7.25 17.77
CA VAL A 199 -1.25 6.93 19.13
C VAL A 199 -2.76 7.05 19.22
N LEU A 200 -3.35 6.29 20.16
CA LEU A 200 -4.77 6.34 20.48
C LEU A 200 -5.04 7.28 21.65
N HIS A 201 -6.25 7.82 21.68
CA HIS A 201 -6.74 8.58 22.82
C HIS A 201 -6.89 7.66 24.05
N PRO A 202 -6.52 8.08 25.27
CA PRO A 202 -6.63 7.24 26.47
C PRO A 202 -8.05 6.80 26.83
N SER A 203 -9.09 7.41 26.26
CA SER A 203 -10.48 6.96 26.39
C SER A 203 -10.78 5.66 25.65
N VAL A 204 -9.89 5.18 24.80
CA VAL A 204 -9.91 3.79 24.31
C VAL A 204 -9.47 2.90 25.47
N ALA A 205 -10.42 2.47 26.29
CA ALA A 205 -10.16 1.82 27.57
C ALA A 205 -10.35 0.31 27.57
N ASP A 206 -11.04 -0.24 26.57
CA ASP A 206 -11.38 -1.66 26.46
C ASP A 206 -11.44 -2.14 25.00
N ALA A 207 -11.51 -3.46 24.82
CA ALA A 207 -11.54 -4.08 23.49
C ALA A 207 -12.77 -3.65 22.67
N GLN A 208 -13.91 -3.43 23.30
CA GLN A 208 -15.11 -2.98 22.60
C GLN A 208 -14.91 -1.58 22.02
N THR A 209 -14.36 -0.65 22.79
CA THR A 209 -14.06 0.72 22.30
C THR A 209 -13.00 0.69 21.19
N PHE A 210 -11.97 -0.18 21.32
CA PHE A 210 -10.95 -0.35 20.27
C PHE A 210 -11.55 -0.89 18.97
N ASN A 211 -12.39 -1.92 19.05
CA ASN A 211 -12.93 -2.62 17.87
C ASN A 211 -14.12 -1.88 17.24
N GLU A 212 -15.02 -1.33 18.05
CA GLU A 212 -16.32 -0.83 17.59
C GLU A 212 -16.48 0.69 17.76
N GLY A 213 -15.74 1.30 18.68
CA GLY A 213 -15.91 2.73 18.99
C GLY A 213 -15.70 3.65 17.79
N TYR A 214 -14.84 3.23 16.86
CA TYR A 214 -14.54 3.97 15.64
C TYR A 214 -15.38 3.55 14.41
N LEU A 215 -16.34 2.64 14.56
CA LEU A 215 -17.23 2.26 13.45
C LEU A 215 -18.17 3.41 13.10
N LYS A 216 -18.05 3.97 11.89
CA LYS A 216 -18.79 5.14 11.43
C LYS A 216 -18.71 6.34 12.38
N ASN A 217 -17.63 6.39 13.16
CA ASN A 217 -17.37 7.43 14.12
C ASN A 217 -15.87 7.79 14.14
N PRO A 218 -15.44 8.88 13.49
CA PRO A 218 -14.04 9.26 13.42
C PRO A 218 -13.49 9.87 14.72
N HIS A 219 -14.32 10.10 15.73
CA HIS A 219 -13.96 10.76 16.99
C HIS A 219 -13.20 12.08 16.80
N PRO A 220 -13.82 13.14 16.22
CA PRO A 220 -13.12 14.40 16.00
C PRO A 220 -12.59 15.04 17.28
N GLU A 221 -13.24 14.77 18.42
CA GLU A 221 -12.83 15.23 19.76
C GLU A 221 -11.55 14.56 20.27
N TRP A 222 -11.23 13.35 19.78
CA TRP A 222 -9.99 12.64 20.08
C TRP A 222 -8.87 12.91 19.06
N GLY A 223 -9.13 13.82 18.12
CA GLY A 223 -8.10 14.31 17.23
C GLY A 223 -7.13 15.25 17.96
N ALA A 224 -5.93 15.38 17.44
CA ALA A 224 -4.91 16.30 17.94
C ALA A 224 -3.95 16.74 16.81
N GLY A 225 -4.39 16.64 15.57
CA GLY A 225 -3.61 17.05 14.41
C GLY A 225 -3.71 18.54 14.09
N PRO A 226 -2.92 19.02 13.10
CA PRO A 226 -2.98 20.40 12.63
C PRO A 226 -4.32 20.75 11.97
N TYR A 227 -5.03 19.77 11.49
CA TYR A 227 -6.40 19.90 10.98
C TYR A 227 -7.36 19.16 11.90
N LYS A 228 -8.62 19.56 11.86
CA LYS A 228 -9.76 18.86 12.49
C LYS A 228 -10.77 18.46 11.43
N VAL A 229 -11.59 17.46 11.74
CA VAL A 229 -12.71 17.03 10.90
C VAL A 229 -13.73 18.16 10.81
N ASP A 230 -14.07 18.58 9.59
CA ASP A 230 -15.18 19.48 9.26
C ASP A 230 -16.42 18.66 8.86
N GLN A 231 -16.22 17.67 7.98
CA GLN A 231 -17.26 16.75 7.53
C GLN A 231 -16.69 15.33 7.41
N PHE A 232 -17.46 14.33 7.82
CA PHE A 232 -17.16 12.93 7.58
C PHE A 232 -18.48 12.22 7.20
N ASP A 233 -18.78 12.17 5.91
CA ASP A 233 -20.05 11.66 5.39
C ASP A 233 -19.83 10.36 4.59
N TYR A 234 -20.15 9.26 5.23
CA TYR A 234 -20.06 7.91 4.65
C TYR A 234 -21.06 7.68 3.51
N ASN A 235 -22.19 8.43 3.45
CA ASN A 235 -23.19 8.25 2.40
C ASN A 235 -22.79 8.93 1.09
N SER A 236 -22.27 10.16 1.19
CA SER A 236 -21.79 10.91 0.01
C SER A 236 -20.35 10.56 -0.35
N GLY A 237 -19.63 9.82 0.52
CA GLY A 237 -18.21 9.55 0.36
C GLY A 237 -17.36 10.83 0.39
N THR A 238 -17.76 11.82 1.21
CA THR A 238 -17.05 13.10 1.33
C THR A 238 -16.48 13.28 2.73
N VAL A 239 -15.16 13.51 2.80
CA VAL A 239 -14.47 13.82 4.05
C VAL A 239 -13.74 15.15 3.88
N SER A 240 -13.91 16.09 4.81
CA SER A 240 -13.18 17.35 4.76
C SER A 240 -12.58 17.73 6.11
N PHE A 241 -11.47 18.45 6.01
CA PHE A 241 -10.68 18.90 7.14
C PHE A 241 -10.45 20.41 7.01
N VAL A 242 -10.46 21.11 8.15
CA VAL A 242 -10.15 22.54 8.26
C VAL A 242 -9.08 22.76 9.33
N PRO A 243 -8.36 23.88 9.33
CA PRO A 243 -7.37 24.18 10.37
C PRO A 243 -7.95 23.98 11.77
N ASN A 244 -7.18 23.30 12.62
CA ASN A 244 -7.57 23.05 14.00
C ASN A 244 -7.14 24.25 14.87
N GLU A 245 -8.09 24.99 15.42
CA GLU A 245 -7.80 26.14 16.29
C GLU A 245 -7.19 25.76 17.64
N LYS A 246 -7.22 24.47 18.01
CA LYS A 246 -6.57 23.95 19.22
C LYS A 246 -5.15 23.44 18.97
N TRP A 247 -4.72 23.47 17.70
CA TRP A 247 -3.37 23.08 17.33
C TRP A 247 -2.34 24.05 17.89
N TRP A 248 -1.35 23.53 18.60
CA TRP A 248 -0.29 24.30 19.28
C TRP A 248 0.95 24.52 18.41
N GLY A 249 1.08 23.80 17.28
CA GLY A 249 2.20 23.94 16.35
C GLY A 249 1.98 25.06 15.32
N GLU A 250 2.77 25.00 14.25
CA GLU A 250 2.69 25.96 13.17
C GLU A 250 1.31 25.94 12.46
N LYS A 251 0.73 27.12 12.22
CA LYS A 251 -0.59 27.23 11.58
C LYS A 251 -0.63 26.48 10.23
N PRO A 252 -1.61 25.61 9.95
CA PRO A 252 -1.76 24.95 8.66
C PRO A 252 -1.81 25.93 7.49
N LYS A 253 -1.21 25.56 6.36
CA LYS A 253 -1.15 26.42 5.18
C LYS A 253 -2.44 26.44 4.39
N LEU A 254 -3.21 25.35 4.34
CA LEU A 254 -4.48 25.28 3.61
C LEU A 254 -5.67 25.68 4.50
N ASP A 255 -6.67 26.31 3.90
CA ASP A 255 -7.94 26.63 4.57
C ASP A 255 -8.86 25.41 4.64
N LYS A 256 -8.76 24.49 3.67
CA LYS A 256 -9.57 23.28 3.60
C LYS A 256 -8.89 22.19 2.80
N VAL A 257 -9.06 20.94 3.26
CA VAL A 257 -8.71 19.72 2.50
C VAL A 257 -9.97 18.89 2.36
N THR A 258 -10.28 18.44 1.14
CA THR A 258 -11.47 17.63 0.86
C THR A 258 -11.07 16.35 0.14
N TYR A 259 -11.53 15.21 0.65
CA TYR A 259 -11.50 13.94 -0.03
C TYR A 259 -12.85 13.58 -0.60
N ARG A 260 -12.89 13.09 -1.83
CA ARG A 260 -14.11 12.65 -2.52
C ARG A 260 -13.94 11.20 -2.96
N GLN A 261 -14.82 10.33 -2.50
CA GLN A 261 -14.83 8.94 -2.90
C GLN A 261 -15.26 8.81 -4.36
N MET A 262 -14.47 8.11 -5.15
CA MET A 262 -14.76 7.83 -6.55
C MET A 262 -13.97 6.64 -7.06
N GLU A 263 -14.53 5.94 -8.04
CA GLU A 263 -13.85 4.83 -8.70
C GLU A 263 -12.63 5.29 -9.51
N SER A 264 -11.68 4.38 -9.73
CA SER A 264 -10.38 4.68 -10.34
C SER A 264 -10.46 5.43 -11.67
N GLN A 265 -11.39 5.04 -12.56
CA GLN A 265 -11.55 5.76 -13.83
C GLN A 265 -12.14 7.17 -13.63
N ALA A 266 -12.97 7.36 -12.61
CA ALA A 266 -13.53 8.68 -12.31
C ALA A 266 -12.46 9.62 -11.75
N THR A 267 -11.42 9.12 -11.05
CA THR A 267 -10.37 9.96 -10.48
C THR A 267 -9.60 10.73 -11.54
N ILE A 268 -9.20 10.07 -12.64
CA ILE A 268 -8.46 10.74 -13.71
C ILE A 268 -9.35 11.70 -14.51
N ASN A 269 -10.63 11.37 -14.68
CA ASN A 269 -11.60 12.26 -15.34
C ASN A 269 -11.84 13.53 -14.49
N ALA A 270 -11.97 13.38 -13.17
CA ALA A 270 -12.10 14.49 -12.24
C ALA A 270 -10.85 15.41 -12.23
N TYR A 271 -9.65 14.81 -12.32
CA TYR A 271 -8.40 15.56 -12.47
C TYR A 271 -8.38 16.35 -13.79
N GLN A 272 -8.74 15.70 -14.90
CA GLN A 272 -8.83 16.36 -16.21
C GLN A 272 -9.84 17.52 -16.21
N ALA A 273 -10.96 17.36 -15.52
CA ALA A 273 -11.99 18.41 -15.35
C ALA A 273 -11.57 19.51 -14.36
N GLY A 274 -10.48 19.34 -13.61
CA GLY A 274 -10.02 20.27 -12.59
C GLY A 274 -10.79 20.19 -11.27
N GLU A 275 -11.55 19.13 -11.05
CA GLU A 275 -12.35 18.89 -9.85
C GLU A 275 -11.51 18.35 -8.68
N VAL A 276 -10.35 17.76 -8.96
CA VAL A 276 -9.35 17.33 -7.97
C VAL A 276 -7.97 17.88 -8.35
N ASP A 277 -7.10 18.07 -7.37
CA ASP A 277 -5.83 18.76 -7.52
C ASP A 277 -4.63 17.82 -7.70
N ALA A 278 -4.79 16.56 -7.34
CA ALA A 278 -3.82 15.52 -7.55
C ALA A 278 -4.52 14.18 -7.77
N VAL A 279 -3.89 13.28 -8.50
CA VAL A 279 -4.40 11.93 -8.77
C VAL A 279 -3.25 10.96 -8.93
N GLU A 280 -3.42 9.74 -8.43
CA GLU A 280 -2.49 8.65 -8.67
C GLU A 280 -2.66 8.09 -10.09
N ILE A 281 -1.56 7.88 -10.79
CA ILE A 281 -1.51 7.30 -12.14
C ILE A 281 -1.24 5.80 -12.00
N THR A 282 -2.26 5.01 -12.24
CA THR A 282 -2.22 3.55 -12.03
C THR A 282 -2.01 2.73 -13.31
N ASN A 283 -2.18 3.36 -14.49
CA ASN A 283 -2.10 2.68 -15.79
C ASN A 283 -1.77 3.67 -16.92
N LYS A 284 -1.51 3.14 -18.11
CA LYS A 284 -1.15 3.93 -19.31
C LYS A 284 -2.22 4.93 -19.74
N ASP A 285 -3.50 4.59 -19.58
CA ASP A 285 -4.60 5.45 -20.01
C ASP A 285 -4.71 6.67 -19.11
N HIS A 286 -4.55 6.49 -17.79
CA HIS A 286 -4.39 7.58 -16.84
C HIS A 286 -3.18 8.45 -17.17
N LEU A 287 -2.02 7.84 -17.48
CA LEU A 287 -0.82 8.58 -17.85
C LEU A 287 -1.03 9.39 -19.14
N ALA A 288 -1.68 8.81 -20.14
CA ALA A 288 -2.00 9.50 -21.39
C ALA A 288 -2.91 10.72 -21.15
N VAL A 289 -3.95 10.58 -20.34
CA VAL A 289 -4.84 11.69 -19.97
C VAL A 289 -4.06 12.76 -19.19
N ALA A 290 -3.31 12.38 -18.15
CA ALA A 290 -2.56 13.32 -17.32
C ALA A 290 -1.58 14.17 -18.15
N LYS A 291 -0.90 13.58 -19.15
CA LYS A 291 -0.01 14.30 -20.07
C LYS A 291 -0.73 15.36 -20.94
N THR A 292 -2.04 15.32 -21.07
CA THR A 292 -2.81 16.31 -21.83
C THR A 292 -3.31 17.47 -20.96
N VAL A 293 -3.32 17.32 -19.64
CA VAL A 293 -3.80 18.33 -18.71
C VAL A 293 -2.75 19.42 -18.55
N LYS A 294 -3.16 20.68 -18.80
CA LYS A 294 -2.29 21.84 -18.60
C LYS A 294 -1.97 22.05 -17.12
N ASP A 295 -0.87 22.70 -16.84
CA ASP A 295 -0.44 23.04 -15.47
C ASP A 295 -0.34 21.81 -14.56
N THR A 296 0.12 20.70 -15.14
CA THR A 296 0.35 19.41 -14.47
C THR A 296 1.85 19.13 -14.36
N THR A 297 2.26 18.66 -13.18
CA THR A 297 3.57 18.04 -12.96
C THR A 297 3.35 16.54 -12.71
N LEU A 298 4.06 15.71 -13.47
CA LEU A 298 4.12 14.25 -13.21
C LEU A 298 5.25 13.98 -12.22
N ARG A 299 4.95 13.20 -11.18
CA ARG A 299 5.87 12.85 -10.10
C ARG A 299 5.96 11.34 -9.98
N GLY A 300 7.16 10.83 -9.74
CA GLY A 300 7.35 9.38 -9.69
C GLY A 300 8.43 8.94 -8.71
N THR A 301 8.13 7.88 -7.95
CA THR A 301 9.11 7.19 -7.09
C THR A 301 8.97 5.68 -7.22
N LEU A 302 9.92 4.94 -6.65
CA LEU A 302 9.69 3.54 -6.32
C LEU A 302 8.54 3.46 -5.32
N ARG A 303 7.63 2.52 -5.53
CA ARG A 303 6.51 2.31 -4.63
C ARG A 303 6.93 1.40 -3.47
N PRO A 304 6.78 1.82 -2.21
CA PRO A 304 6.97 0.92 -1.08
C PRO A 304 5.71 0.05 -0.87
N SER A 305 5.35 -0.73 -1.88
CA SER A 305 4.21 -1.65 -1.87
C SER A 305 4.56 -2.97 -2.52
N ASN A 306 3.99 -4.04 -2.00
CA ASN A 306 4.00 -5.36 -2.63
C ASN A 306 2.62 -5.65 -3.20
N TYR A 307 2.52 -5.89 -4.50
CA TYR A 307 1.31 -6.43 -5.11
C TYR A 307 1.39 -7.96 -5.14
N LEU A 308 0.36 -8.59 -4.59
CA LEU A 308 0.29 -10.02 -4.34
C LEU A 308 -0.87 -10.66 -5.08
N VAL A 309 -0.69 -11.90 -5.51
CA VAL A 309 -1.81 -12.84 -5.66
C VAL A 309 -1.91 -13.60 -4.35
N THR A 310 -3.06 -13.53 -3.71
CA THR A 310 -3.35 -14.20 -2.44
C THR A 310 -4.35 -15.33 -2.67
N LEU A 311 -4.06 -16.52 -2.19
CA LEU A 311 -4.96 -17.68 -2.16
C LEU A 311 -5.47 -17.88 -0.73
N ASN A 312 -6.79 -18.00 -0.58
CA ASN A 312 -7.41 -18.24 0.72
C ASN A 312 -7.38 -19.73 1.07
N ALA A 313 -6.39 -20.15 1.84
CA ALA A 313 -6.21 -21.54 2.27
C ALA A 313 -7.30 -22.04 3.22
N LYS A 314 -8.23 -21.19 3.66
CA LYS A 314 -9.37 -21.58 4.51
C LYS A 314 -10.58 -22.04 3.68
N THR A 315 -10.56 -21.89 2.36
CA THR A 315 -11.63 -22.43 1.50
C THR A 315 -11.35 -23.89 1.16
N PRO A 316 -12.40 -24.74 1.06
CA PRO A 316 -12.23 -26.19 0.90
C PRO A 316 -11.38 -26.59 -0.32
N THR A 317 -11.48 -25.85 -1.43
CA THR A 317 -10.73 -26.13 -2.66
C THR A 317 -9.23 -25.82 -2.50
N LEU A 318 -8.89 -24.77 -1.74
CA LEU A 318 -7.53 -24.27 -1.54
C LEU A 318 -6.91 -24.71 -0.20
N GLU A 319 -7.58 -25.56 0.59
CA GLU A 319 -7.02 -26.15 1.80
C GLU A 319 -5.80 -27.06 1.48
N ASP A 320 -5.84 -27.78 0.35
CA ASP A 320 -4.73 -28.60 -0.13
C ASP A 320 -3.58 -27.72 -0.67
N VAL A 321 -2.41 -27.83 -0.05
CA VAL A 321 -1.20 -27.11 -0.44
C VAL A 321 -0.77 -27.38 -1.88
N LYS A 322 -0.99 -28.62 -2.38
CA LYS A 322 -0.65 -29.00 -3.77
C LYS A 322 -1.52 -28.25 -4.79
N VAL A 323 -2.80 -28.00 -4.46
CA VAL A 323 -3.69 -27.20 -5.31
C VAL A 323 -3.21 -25.75 -5.36
N ARG A 324 -2.78 -25.19 -4.21
CA ARG A 324 -2.21 -23.84 -4.18
C ARG A 324 -0.89 -23.75 -4.96
N GLU A 325 0.01 -24.73 -4.80
CA GLU A 325 1.24 -24.84 -5.58
C GLU A 325 0.94 -24.88 -7.08
N ALA A 326 -0.02 -25.70 -7.49
CA ALA A 326 -0.42 -25.82 -8.89
C ALA A 326 -0.97 -24.50 -9.44
N VAL A 327 -1.80 -23.80 -8.69
CA VAL A 327 -2.33 -22.48 -9.08
C VAL A 327 -1.20 -21.48 -9.30
N PHE A 328 -0.24 -21.38 -8.38
CA PHE A 328 0.90 -20.47 -8.54
C PHE A 328 1.84 -20.90 -9.67
N THR A 329 2.09 -22.19 -9.82
CA THR A 329 2.91 -22.74 -10.92
C THR A 329 2.27 -22.47 -12.29
N GLY A 330 0.93 -22.42 -12.36
CA GLY A 330 0.17 -22.10 -13.57
C GLY A 330 0.08 -20.62 -13.89
N ILE A 331 0.49 -19.71 -13.00
CA ILE A 331 0.45 -18.25 -13.20
C ILE A 331 1.82 -17.71 -13.62
N ASN A 332 1.88 -17.07 -14.78
CA ASN A 332 3.08 -16.38 -15.24
C ASN A 332 3.14 -14.96 -14.67
N ARG A 333 4.02 -14.73 -13.68
CA ARG A 333 4.23 -13.43 -13.02
C ARG A 333 4.70 -12.35 -13.99
N GLU A 334 5.55 -12.70 -14.97
CA GLU A 334 6.02 -11.75 -15.99
C GLU A 334 4.87 -11.24 -16.85
N THR A 335 3.92 -12.13 -17.22
CA THR A 335 2.71 -11.72 -17.92
C THR A 335 1.87 -10.74 -17.10
N LEU A 336 1.72 -10.96 -15.80
CA LEU A 336 1.00 -10.03 -14.92
C LEU A 336 1.73 -8.68 -14.81
N ALA A 337 3.06 -8.70 -14.68
CA ALA A 337 3.88 -7.48 -14.68
C ALA A 337 3.77 -6.71 -16.01
N GLN A 338 3.82 -7.42 -17.14
CA GLN A 338 3.63 -6.82 -18.47
C GLN A 338 2.25 -6.18 -18.62
N VAL A 339 1.19 -6.84 -18.13
CA VAL A 339 -0.17 -6.27 -18.14
C VAL A 339 -0.19 -4.97 -17.32
N ARG A 340 0.42 -4.98 -16.12
CA ARG A 340 0.42 -3.82 -15.24
C ARG A 340 1.20 -2.64 -15.80
N PHE A 341 2.36 -2.89 -16.38
CA PHE A 341 3.26 -1.83 -16.86
C PHE A 341 3.10 -1.50 -18.34
N ASN A 342 2.16 -2.16 -19.03
CA ASN A 342 1.93 -1.93 -20.46
C ASN A 342 1.73 -0.43 -20.77
N GLY A 343 2.63 0.14 -21.57
CA GLY A 343 2.58 1.55 -21.98
C GLY A 343 2.95 2.55 -20.87
N MET A 344 3.49 2.10 -19.73
CA MET A 344 4.00 2.96 -18.65
C MET A 344 5.46 3.37 -18.83
N ASP A 345 6.18 2.76 -19.80
CA ASP A 345 7.63 2.93 -19.99
C ASP A 345 8.43 2.62 -18.72
N TYR A 346 8.03 1.53 -18.04
CA TYR A 346 8.59 1.07 -16.78
C TYR A 346 8.74 -0.45 -16.78
N THR A 347 9.83 -0.93 -16.22
CA THR A 347 10.11 -2.34 -15.98
C THR A 347 10.84 -2.50 -14.65
N GLU A 348 10.67 -3.64 -14.02
CA GLU A 348 11.39 -4.02 -12.81
C GLU A 348 11.69 -5.52 -12.80
N ASN A 349 12.65 -5.97 -11.98
CA ASN A 349 12.78 -7.37 -11.65
C ASN A 349 11.57 -7.80 -10.80
N LEU A 350 11.12 -9.04 -10.98
CA LEU A 350 9.99 -9.53 -10.17
C LEU A 350 10.40 -9.61 -8.68
N PRO A 351 9.58 -9.03 -7.76
CA PRO A 351 9.89 -9.08 -6.34
C PRO A 351 9.78 -10.51 -5.80
N GLY A 352 10.66 -10.89 -4.90
CA GLY A 352 10.68 -12.21 -4.30
C GLY A 352 10.54 -12.23 -2.79
N SER A 353 10.39 -11.07 -2.15
CA SER A 353 10.16 -10.95 -0.72
C SER A 353 8.98 -10.01 -0.46
N PHE A 354 8.24 -10.29 0.60
CA PHE A 354 7.25 -9.37 1.15
C PHE A 354 7.88 -8.46 2.22
N ALA A 355 8.81 -9.01 3.02
CA ALA A 355 9.41 -8.31 4.14
C ALA A 355 10.39 -7.21 3.73
N LEU A 356 11.04 -7.33 2.57
CA LEU A 356 12.03 -6.37 2.08
C LEU A 356 11.80 -6.03 0.61
N PHE A 357 11.97 -4.75 0.25
CA PHE A 357 12.00 -4.31 -1.14
C PHE A 357 13.38 -4.51 -1.77
N GLN A 358 13.43 -4.62 -3.09
CA GLN A 358 14.65 -4.94 -3.85
C GLN A 358 15.80 -3.94 -3.64
N ASN A 359 15.50 -2.69 -3.29
CA ASN A 359 16.48 -1.65 -3.00
C ASN A 359 16.93 -1.60 -1.53
N GLN A 360 16.41 -2.47 -0.66
CA GLN A 360 16.77 -2.50 0.74
C GLN A 360 17.95 -3.45 1.03
N LYS A 361 18.78 -3.06 2.01
CA LYS A 361 19.89 -3.92 2.47
C LYS A 361 19.35 -5.24 3.02
N GLY A 362 19.91 -6.33 2.56
CA GLY A 362 19.53 -7.69 3.01
C GLY A 362 18.39 -8.32 2.22
N TYR A 363 17.84 -7.64 1.21
CA TYR A 363 16.86 -8.24 0.29
C TYR A 363 17.39 -9.54 -0.31
N GLN A 364 16.53 -10.54 -0.39
CA GLN A 364 16.73 -11.78 -1.14
C GLN A 364 15.48 -12.11 -1.94
N ASP A 365 15.66 -12.71 -3.11
CA ASP A 365 14.54 -13.30 -3.86
C ASP A 365 14.19 -14.66 -3.24
N ASN A 366 13.28 -14.63 -2.25
CA ASN A 366 12.83 -15.81 -1.52
C ASN A 366 11.77 -16.61 -2.28
N PHE A 367 11.10 -15.99 -3.27
CA PHE A 367 10.03 -16.62 -4.07
C PHE A 367 10.51 -17.15 -5.42
N GLY A 368 11.44 -16.49 -6.11
CA GLY A 368 11.79 -16.80 -7.49
C GLY A 368 12.43 -18.18 -7.69
N GLY A 369 13.09 -18.73 -6.64
CA GLY A 369 13.59 -20.11 -6.66
C GLY A 369 12.56 -21.17 -6.25
N LEU A 370 11.39 -20.75 -5.73
CA LEU A 370 10.36 -21.65 -5.21
C LEU A 370 9.37 -22.06 -6.30
N VAL A 371 8.91 -21.10 -7.10
CA VAL A 371 7.88 -21.29 -8.14
C VAL A 371 8.42 -20.83 -9.48
N THR A 372 8.45 -21.74 -10.45
CA THR A 372 8.68 -21.42 -11.86
C THR A 372 7.39 -21.66 -12.64
N TYR A 373 7.02 -20.73 -13.51
CA TYR A 373 5.88 -20.92 -14.39
C TYR A 373 6.04 -22.15 -15.28
N ASP A 374 5.17 -23.13 -15.09
CA ASP A 374 5.16 -24.38 -15.82
C ASP A 374 3.74 -25.00 -15.81
N GLN A 375 3.05 -24.93 -16.92
CA GLN A 375 1.67 -25.44 -17.02
C GLN A 375 1.60 -26.96 -16.92
N ASP A 376 2.59 -27.69 -17.45
CA ASP A 376 2.58 -29.15 -17.41
C ASP A 376 2.84 -29.65 -15.97
N LYS A 377 3.76 -28.99 -15.25
CA LYS A 377 3.97 -29.23 -13.83
C LYS A 377 2.74 -28.89 -13.00
N ALA A 378 2.04 -27.78 -13.30
CA ALA A 378 0.81 -27.41 -12.62
C ALA A 378 -0.29 -28.47 -12.81
N LYS A 379 -0.46 -28.99 -14.02
CA LYS A 379 -1.39 -30.10 -14.31
C LYS A 379 -1.03 -31.36 -13.53
N GLN A 380 0.26 -31.71 -13.50
CA GLN A 380 0.75 -32.88 -12.73
C GLN A 380 0.42 -32.72 -11.23
N LEU A 381 0.66 -31.55 -10.65
CA LEU A 381 0.32 -31.28 -9.24
C LEU A 381 -1.18 -31.42 -8.95
N LEU A 382 -2.04 -30.99 -9.89
CA LEU A 382 -3.48 -31.18 -9.78
C LEU A 382 -3.87 -32.65 -9.88
N ASP A 383 -3.25 -33.45 -10.78
CA ASP A 383 -3.44 -34.90 -10.86
C ASP A 383 -3.03 -35.58 -9.54
N GLU A 384 -1.88 -35.21 -8.97
CA GLU A 384 -1.43 -35.71 -7.67
C GLU A 384 -2.34 -35.34 -6.50
N ALA A 385 -3.06 -34.19 -6.59
CA ALA A 385 -4.07 -33.77 -5.64
C ALA A 385 -5.45 -34.43 -5.88
N GLY A 386 -5.55 -35.30 -6.91
CA GLY A 386 -6.76 -36.05 -7.26
C GLY A 386 -7.77 -35.30 -8.12
N TRP A 387 -7.36 -34.18 -8.72
CA TRP A 387 -8.16 -33.42 -9.70
C TRP A 387 -7.86 -33.90 -11.12
N THR A 388 -8.77 -34.63 -11.75
CA THR A 388 -8.62 -35.18 -13.08
C THR A 388 -9.32 -34.33 -14.11
N GLU A 389 -8.84 -34.30 -15.36
CA GLU A 389 -9.42 -33.50 -16.44
C GLU A 389 -10.83 -33.98 -16.80
N GLY A 390 -11.79 -33.08 -16.74
CA GLY A 390 -13.18 -33.31 -17.16
C GLY A 390 -13.39 -33.15 -18.66
N SER A 391 -14.57 -33.50 -19.14
CA SER A 391 -14.93 -33.51 -20.57
C SER A 391 -14.92 -32.12 -21.24
N ASP A 392 -15.01 -31.05 -20.45
CA ASP A 392 -14.98 -29.64 -20.91
C ASP A 392 -13.61 -28.98 -20.67
N GLY A 393 -12.60 -29.78 -20.26
CA GLY A 393 -11.25 -29.30 -19.97
C GLY A 393 -11.09 -28.69 -18.58
N ILE A 394 -12.17 -28.63 -17.78
CA ILE A 394 -12.08 -28.22 -16.35
C ILE A 394 -11.90 -29.48 -15.51
N ARG A 395 -10.99 -29.42 -14.55
CA ARG A 395 -10.67 -30.54 -13.66
C ARG A 395 -11.79 -30.80 -12.67
N GLU A 396 -11.97 -32.08 -12.33
CA GLU A 396 -13.03 -32.54 -11.43
C GLU A 396 -12.45 -33.50 -10.39
N LYS A 397 -12.99 -33.42 -9.17
CA LYS A 397 -12.72 -34.32 -8.05
C LYS A 397 -14.04 -34.56 -7.28
N ASP A 398 -14.40 -35.82 -7.05
CA ASP A 398 -15.62 -36.21 -6.33
C ASP A 398 -16.90 -35.58 -6.91
N GLY A 399 -16.97 -35.47 -8.24
CA GLY A 399 -18.09 -34.87 -8.98
C GLY A 399 -18.19 -33.35 -8.89
N LYS A 400 -17.18 -32.69 -8.34
CA LYS A 400 -17.12 -31.21 -8.28
C LYS A 400 -16.04 -30.68 -9.21
N LYS A 401 -16.35 -29.62 -9.94
CA LYS A 401 -15.40 -28.91 -10.80
C LYS A 401 -14.42 -28.08 -9.95
N LEU A 402 -13.19 -27.97 -10.42
CA LEU A 402 -12.18 -27.09 -9.85
C LEU A 402 -12.47 -25.63 -10.23
N THR A 403 -13.31 -25.01 -9.43
CA THR A 403 -13.75 -23.63 -9.62
C THR A 403 -13.23 -22.76 -8.47
N LEU A 404 -12.67 -21.60 -8.81
CA LEU A 404 -12.16 -20.62 -7.86
C LEU A 404 -12.84 -19.27 -8.09
N ARG A 405 -13.26 -18.61 -7.01
CA ARG A 405 -13.84 -17.26 -7.05
C ARG A 405 -12.72 -16.22 -6.91
N TYR A 406 -12.49 -15.46 -7.98
CA TYR A 406 -11.57 -14.35 -7.99
C TYR A 406 -12.33 -13.03 -7.81
N VAL A 407 -12.18 -12.40 -6.65
CA VAL A 407 -12.82 -11.12 -6.38
C VAL A 407 -11.90 -9.99 -6.85
N THR A 408 -12.47 -9.08 -7.62
CA THR A 408 -11.80 -7.89 -8.15
C THR A 408 -12.54 -6.64 -7.74
N PHE A 409 -11.82 -5.52 -7.60
CA PHE A 409 -12.39 -4.26 -7.14
C PHE A 409 -12.21 -3.17 -8.18
N GLY A 410 -13.26 -2.34 -8.33
CA GLY A 410 -13.25 -1.20 -9.21
C GLY A 410 -13.44 -1.54 -10.69
N ASP A 411 -13.43 -0.49 -11.49
CA ASP A 411 -13.83 -0.52 -12.90
C ASP A 411 -12.66 -0.40 -13.88
N SER A 412 -11.40 -0.37 -13.37
CA SER A 412 -10.23 -0.05 -14.18
C SER A 412 -9.96 -1.11 -15.26
N GLN A 413 -9.49 -0.65 -16.41
CA GLN A 413 -9.06 -1.54 -17.49
C GLN A 413 -7.90 -2.44 -17.06
N LEU A 414 -7.04 -1.97 -16.16
CA LEU A 414 -5.94 -2.76 -15.59
C LEU A 414 -6.50 -3.97 -14.81
N THR A 415 -7.48 -3.75 -13.94
CA THR A 415 -8.16 -4.82 -13.19
C THR A 415 -8.76 -5.87 -14.13
N LYS A 416 -9.50 -5.43 -15.15
CA LYS A 416 -10.11 -6.31 -16.15
C LYS A 416 -9.08 -7.09 -16.97
N SER A 417 -7.99 -6.45 -17.38
CA SER A 417 -6.90 -7.10 -18.12
C SER A 417 -6.14 -8.13 -17.27
N THR A 418 -5.89 -7.82 -16.00
CA THR A 418 -5.28 -8.76 -15.04
C THR A 418 -6.17 -9.97 -14.83
N ALA A 419 -7.48 -9.75 -14.65
CA ALA A 419 -8.45 -10.84 -14.49
C ALA A 419 -8.51 -11.74 -15.71
N ALA A 420 -8.57 -11.18 -16.92
CA ALA A 420 -8.58 -11.94 -18.16
C ALA A 420 -7.29 -12.77 -18.37
N ALA A 421 -6.12 -12.19 -18.01
CA ALA A 421 -4.86 -12.92 -18.08
C ALA A 421 -4.83 -14.11 -17.10
N MET A 422 -5.27 -13.91 -15.86
CA MET A 422 -5.36 -14.98 -14.87
C MET A 422 -6.36 -16.06 -15.26
N GLN A 423 -7.56 -15.67 -15.74
CA GLN A 423 -8.55 -16.64 -16.24
C GLN A 423 -7.99 -17.52 -17.34
N LYS A 424 -7.28 -16.91 -18.32
CA LYS A 424 -6.67 -17.68 -19.41
C LYS A 424 -5.62 -18.66 -18.87
N MET A 425 -4.68 -18.21 -18.08
CA MET A 425 -3.58 -19.04 -17.56
C MET A 425 -4.11 -20.20 -16.72
N LEU A 426 -5.10 -19.97 -15.87
CA LEU A 426 -5.67 -20.98 -15.00
C LEU A 426 -6.57 -21.96 -15.77
N LYS A 427 -7.30 -21.48 -16.79
CA LYS A 427 -8.06 -22.37 -17.69
C LYS A 427 -7.14 -23.33 -18.43
N ASP A 428 -5.95 -22.89 -18.85
CA ASP A 428 -4.96 -23.73 -19.57
C ASP A 428 -4.46 -24.92 -18.70
N ILE A 429 -4.63 -24.86 -17.38
CA ILE A 429 -4.36 -25.96 -16.44
C ILE A 429 -5.62 -26.66 -15.92
N GLY A 430 -6.79 -26.32 -16.42
CA GLY A 430 -8.06 -26.93 -16.05
C GLY A 430 -8.76 -26.35 -14.82
N VAL A 431 -8.45 -25.12 -14.44
CA VAL A 431 -9.10 -24.38 -13.36
C VAL A 431 -10.09 -23.36 -13.92
N ASP A 432 -11.35 -23.42 -13.49
CA ASP A 432 -12.38 -22.42 -13.80
C ASP A 432 -12.28 -21.24 -12.83
N LEU A 433 -11.66 -20.15 -13.26
CA LEU A 433 -11.55 -18.93 -12.47
C LEU A 433 -12.74 -18.00 -12.73
N GLN A 434 -13.66 -17.90 -11.80
CA GLN A 434 -14.85 -17.05 -11.88
C GLN A 434 -14.58 -15.68 -11.28
N VAL A 435 -14.63 -14.65 -12.12
CA VAL A 435 -14.40 -13.26 -11.69
C VAL A 435 -15.69 -12.70 -11.09
N ALA A 436 -15.59 -12.19 -9.87
CA ALA A 436 -16.63 -11.49 -9.14
C ALA A 436 -16.22 -10.02 -8.96
N GLU A 437 -16.72 -9.15 -9.84
CA GLU A 437 -16.47 -7.72 -9.75
C GLU A 437 -17.24 -7.09 -8.59
N ARG A 438 -16.57 -6.22 -7.82
CA ARG A 438 -17.14 -5.45 -6.70
C ARG A 438 -16.78 -3.97 -6.85
N PRO A 439 -17.59 -3.04 -6.35
CA PRO A 439 -17.19 -1.66 -6.17
C PRO A 439 -15.93 -1.56 -5.28
N SER A 440 -15.12 -0.52 -5.47
CA SER A 440 -13.95 -0.28 -4.61
C SER A 440 -14.33 -0.12 -3.15
N SER A 441 -15.51 0.44 -2.86
CA SER A 441 -16.07 0.61 -1.52
C SER A 441 -16.42 -0.69 -0.78
N ASP A 442 -16.41 -1.85 -1.46
CA ASP A 442 -16.63 -3.14 -0.80
C ASP A 442 -15.32 -3.77 -0.31
N PHE A 443 -14.16 -3.13 -0.58
CA PHE A 443 -12.85 -3.73 -0.35
C PHE A 443 -12.65 -4.16 1.10
N SER A 444 -12.82 -3.23 2.05
CA SER A 444 -12.60 -3.50 3.47
C SER A 444 -13.49 -4.64 3.98
N LYS A 445 -14.77 -4.65 3.59
CA LYS A 445 -15.71 -5.71 3.97
C LYS A 445 -15.30 -7.08 3.44
N VAL A 446 -15.05 -7.18 2.13
CA VAL A 446 -14.65 -8.46 1.50
C VAL A 446 -13.38 -9.02 2.11
N ILE A 447 -12.40 -8.15 2.43
CA ILE A 447 -11.14 -8.55 3.06
C ILE A 447 -11.36 -9.01 4.50
N ALA A 448 -12.18 -8.30 5.27
CA ALA A 448 -12.49 -8.68 6.65
C ALA A 448 -13.23 -10.03 6.72
N GLU A 449 -14.22 -10.23 5.87
CA GLU A 449 -15.05 -11.44 5.83
C GLU A 449 -14.40 -12.60 5.04
N ARG A 450 -13.21 -12.37 4.42
CA ARG A 450 -12.47 -13.33 3.54
C ARG A 450 -13.36 -13.92 2.44
N GLU A 451 -14.21 -13.09 1.82
CA GLU A 451 -15.17 -13.52 0.79
C GLU A 451 -14.52 -13.77 -0.59
N PHE A 452 -13.39 -14.46 -0.65
CA PHE A 452 -12.66 -14.78 -1.89
C PHE A 452 -11.96 -16.14 -1.79
N ASP A 453 -11.68 -16.76 -2.93
CA ASP A 453 -10.70 -17.83 -3.07
C ASP A 453 -9.36 -17.26 -3.56
N VAL A 454 -9.42 -16.37 -4.55
CA VAL A 454 -8.28 -15.67 -5.13
C VAL A 454 -8.51 -14.16 -5.01
N LEU A 455 -7.45 -13.44 -4.64
CA LEU A 455 -7.44 -11.99 -4.53
C LEU A 455 -6.15 -11.43 -5.12
N THR A 456 -6.22 -10.31 -5.81
CA THR A 456 -5.05 -9.46 -6.07
C THR A 456 -5.18 -8.17 -5.28
N SER A 457 -4.21 -7.91 -4.43
CA SER A 457 -4.18 -6.70 -3.60
C SER A 457 -2.76 -6.21 -3.39
N GLY A 458 -2.61 -4.99 -2.91
CA GLY A 458 -1.32 -4.42 -2.53
C GLY A 458 -1.24 -4.20 -1.03
N PHE A 459 -0.03 -4.34 -0.50
CA PHE A 459 0.33 -3.90 0.84
C PHE A 459 1.33 -2.76 0.73
N THR A 460 1.05 -1.64 1.36
CA THR A 460 1.91 -0.44 1.36
C THR A 460 2.59 -0.31 2.70
N SER A 461 3.92 -0.18 2.69
CA SER A 461 4.71 0.14 3.88
C SER A 461 4.84 1.66 4.00
N TYR A 462 4.81 2.15 5.24
CA TYR A 462 5.03 3.57 5.55
C TYR A 462 6.43 3.83 6.11
N ASP A 463 7.21 2.77 6.32
CA ASP A 463 8.57 2.79 6.84
C ASP A 463 9.40 1.65 6.21
N PRO A 464 10.72 1.66 6.34
CA PRO A 464 11.61 0.64 5.78
C PRO A 464 11.75 -0.63 6.65
N TYR A 465 10.97 -0.78 7.71
CA TYR A 465 11.16 -1.79 8.76
C TYR A 465 10.36 -3.07 8.53
N GLY A 466 10.21 -3.52 7.28
CA GLY A 466 9.34 -4.65 6.94
C GLY A 466 9.58 -5.93 7.75
N VAL A 467 10.82 -6.19 8.19
CA VAL A 467 11.14 -7.35 9.06
C VAL A 467 10.52 -7.20 10.47
N ALA A 468 10.35 -5.97 10.96
CA ALA A 468 9.67 -5.73 12.22
C ALA A 468 8.22 -6.22 12.21
N TYR A 469 7.59 -6.29 11.04
CA TYR A 469 6.18 -6.70 10.83
C TYR A 469 6.04 -8.12 10.29
N PHE A 470 7.04 -8.98 10.49
CA PHE A 470 7.04 -10.34 9.93
C PHE A 470 5.88 -11.19 10.44
N LYS A 471 5.52 -11.04 11.73
CA LYS A 471 4.37 -11.70 12.35
C LYS A 471 3.06 -11.30 11.68
N GLN A 472 2.90 -10.02 11.35
CA GLN A 472 1.70 -9.46 10.74
C GLN A 472 1.22 -10.22 9.49
N VAL A 473 2.16 -10.75 8.69
CA VAL A 473 1.84 -11.41 7.42
C VAL A 473 1.85 -12.93 7.52
N TYR A 474 2.72 -13.49 8.37
CA TYR A 474 2.98 -14.92 8.37
C TYR A 474 2.48 -15.68 9.58
N ALA A 475 2.13 -15.01 10.70
CA ALA A 475 1.62 -15.70 11.87
C ALA A 475 0.19 -16.23 11.67
N SER A 476 -0.13 -17.31 12.40
CA SER A 476 -1.42 -18.00 12.28
C SER A 476 -2.58 -17.20 12.88
N ASP A 477 -2.30 -16.35 13.86
CA ASP A 477 -3.25 -15.50 14.61
C ASP A 477 -3.35 -14.07 14.06
N SER A 478 -2.60 -13.74 13.00
CA SER A 478 -2.65 -12.39 12.44
C SER A 478 -3.88 -12.15 11.57
N GLU A 479 -4.60 -11.09 11.86
CA GLU A 479 -5.73 -10.63 11.05
C GLU A 479 -5.32 -10.18 9.64
N LEU A 480 -4.07 -9.75 9.45
CA LEU A 480 -3.55 -9.39 8.12
C LEU A 480 -3.00 -10.56 7.31
N ASN A 481 -2.85 -11.74 7.91
CA ASN A 481 -2.57 -12.96 7.15
C ASN A 481 -3.83 -13.43 6.40
N LYS A 482 -4.18 -12.74 5.33
CA LYS A 482 -5.40 -13.03 4.55
C LYS A 482 -5.34 -14.35 3.76
N SER A 483 -4.13 -14.91 3.58
CA SER A 483 -3.98 -16.25 2.99
C SER A 483 -4.41 -17.37 3.95
N GLY A 484 -4.33 -17.13 5.25
CA GLY A 484 -4.65 -18.12 6.28
C GLY A 484 -3.68 -19.30 6.33
N THR A 485 -2.44 -19.15 5.81
CA THR A 485 -1.43 -20.21 5.76
C THR A 485 -0.50 -20.28 6.98
N GLY A 486 -0.63 -19.38 7.94
CA GLY A 486 0.13 -19.41 9.19
C GLY A 486 -0.09 -20.70 9.99
N THR A 487 0.94 -21.14 10.70
CA THR A 487 0.91 -22.34 11.52
C THR A 487 1.52 -22.09 12.90
N PRO A 488 1.10 -22.83 13.96
CA PRO A 488 1.70 -22.70 15.28
C PRO A 488 3.21 -22.98 15.32
N GLU A 489 3.74 -23.75 14.35
CA GLU A 489 5.18 -23.96 14.21
C GLU A 489 5.87 -22.71 13.69
N MET A 490 5.29 -22.04 12.70
CA MET A 490 5.80 -20.77 12.19
C MET A 490 5.75 -19.70 13.27
N ASP A 491 4.68 -19.66 14.07
CA ASP A 491 4.54 -18.69 15.17
C ASP A 491 5.70 -18.78 16.19
N LYS A 492 6.13 -20.02 16.53
CA LYS A 492 7.30 -20.23 17.40
C LYS A 492 8.59 -19.73 16.77
N LYS A 493 8.80 -19.98 15.47
CA LYS A 493 9.99 -19.51 14.75
C LYS A 493 10.00 -17.98 14.62
N ILE A 494 8.82 -17.37 14.48
CA ILE A 494 8.67 -15.90 14.48
C ILE A 494 9.04 -15.34 15.87
N ALA A 495 8.56 -15.97 16.94
CA ALA A 495 8.95 -15.58 18.29
C ALA A 495 10.46 -15.68 18.54
N GLU A 496 11.13 -16.72 18.01
CA GLU A 496 12.59 -16.85 18.03
C GLU A 496 13.30 -15.76 17.21
N LEU A 497 12.76 -15.42 16.02
CA LEU A 497 13.26 -14.31 15.18
C LEU A 497 13.25 -13.00 15.96
N GLN A 498 12.14 -12.68 16.64
CA GLN A 498 11.96 -11.44 17.39
C GLN A 498 12.91 -11.32 18.59
N GLN A 499 13.54 -12.43 19.05
CA GLN A 499 14.51 -12.45 20.13
C GLN A 499 15.94 -12.17 19.69
N LEU A 500 16.23 -12.09 18.41
CA LEU A 500 17.58 -11.78 17.92
C LEU A 500 17.90 -10.30 18.15
N PRO A 501 19.09 -9.97 18.67
CA PRO A 501 19.37 -8.63 19.22
C PRO A 501 19.64 -7.57 18.17
N THR A 502 19.97 -7.94 16.92
CA THR A 502 20.36 -6.98 15.90
C THR A 502 19.50 -7.07 14.65
N GLN A 503 19.34 -5.94 13.93
CA GLN A 503 18.63 -5.90 12.66
C GLN A 503 19.24 -6.88 11.65
N GLU A 504 20.56 -7.02 11.59
CA GLU A 504 21.24 -7.90 10.63
C GLU A 504 20.90 -9.39 10.88
N GLU A 505 20.89 -9.82 12.13
CA GLU A 505 20.52 -11.19 12.50
C GLU A 505 19.04 -11.45 12.21
N GLN A 506 18.16 -10.50 12.54
CA GLN A 506 16.74 -10.60 12.25
C GLN A 506 16.46 -10.64 10.74
N ILE A 507 17.10 -9.78 9.93
CA ILE A 507 16.98 -9.79 8.46
C ILE A 507 17.42 -11.14 7.89
N LYS A 508 18.56 -11.67 8.35
CA LYS A 508 19.03 -12.98 7.89
C LYS A 508 18.03 -14.08 8.23
N ARG A 509 17.55 -14.12 9.46
CA ARG A 509 16.59 -15.13 9.92
C ARG A 509 15.23 -14.97 9.23
N ALA A 510 14.76 -13.76 9.02
CA ALA A 510 13.51 -13.47 8.30
C ALA A 510 13.55 -14.01 6.87
N ASN A 511 14.65 -13.85 6.14
CA ASN A 511 14.79 -14.44 4.81
C ASN A 511 14.68 -15.97 4.80
N GLU A 512 15.22 -16.66 5.83
CA GLU A 512 15.08 -18.11 5.97
C GLU A 512 13.63 -18.51 6.23
N LEU A 513 12.97 -17.83 7.17
CA LEU A 513 11.57 -18.09 7.52
C LEU A 513 10.60 -17.72 6.41
N GLU A 514 10.88 -16.66 5.67
CA GLU A 514 10.05 -16.26 4.54
C GLU A 514 10.06 -17.34 3.44
N LYS A 515 11.20 -17.96 3.16
CA LYS A 515 11.26 -19.12 2.24
C LYS A 515 10.37 -20.27 2.69
N GLU A 516 10.37 -20.58 4.00
CA GLU A 516 9.49 -21.61 4.56
C GLU A 516 8.01 -21.22 4.49
N ALA A 517 7.68 -19.96 4.82
CA ALA A 517 6.31 -19.46 4.78
C ALA A 517 5.75 -19.45 3.34
N LEU A 518 6.55 -19.03 2.37
CA LEU A 518 6.18 -19.00 0.96
C LEU A 518 5.93 -20.40 0.39
N GLN A 519 6.54 -21.47 0.95
CA GLN A 519 6.25 -22.86 0.58
C GLN A 519 4.83 -23.32 0.96
N GLN A 520 4.09 -22.51 1.72
CA GLN A 520 2.67 -22.74 1.92
C GLN A 520 1.80 -22.23 0.76
N TYR A 521 2.40 -21.55 -0.23
CA TYR A 521 1.75 -21.04 -1.43
C TYR A 521 0.49 -20.20 -1.13
N GLY A 522 0.56 -19.38 -0.08
CA GLY A 522 -0.54 -18.50 0.31
C GLY A 522 -0.50 -17.16 -0.40
N ILE A 523 0.70 -16.61 -0.60
CA ILE A 523 0.93 -15.33 -1.29
C ILE A 523 2.01 -15.47 -2.35
N MET A 524 1.84 -14.75 -3.45
CA MET A 524 2.79 -14.67 -4.57
C MET A 524 3.04 -13.21 -4.90
N PRO A 525 4.19 -12.62 -4.53
CA PRO A 525 4.57 -11.28 -4.97
C PRO A 525 4.74 -11.27 -6.48
N TYR A 526 4.16 -10.29 -7.19
CA TYR A 526 4.32 -10.24 -8.65
C TYR A 526 4.86 -8.90 -9.17
N VAL A 527 4.61 -7.77 -8.48
CA VAL A 527 5.23 -6.47 -8.76
C VAL A 527 5.30 -5.61 -7.49
N ASN A 528 6.23 -4.65 -7.49
CA ASN A 528 6.21 -3.49 -6.58
C ASN A 528 5.63 -2.27 -7.33
N GLY A 529 6.18 -1.96 -8.50
CA GLY A 529 5.75 -0.88 -9.38
C GLY A 529 6.30 0.49 -9.01
N PRO A 530 6.06 1.47 -9.89
CA PRO A 530 6.27 2.86 -9.56
C PRO A 530 5.05 3.41 -8.83
N GLN A 531 5.28 4.40 -7.97
CA GLN A 531 4.23 5.29 -7.51
C GLN A 531 4.25 6.56 -8.36
N LEU A 532 3.21 6.78 -9.15
CA LEU A 532 3.11 7.94 -10.03
C LEU A 532 1.94 8.83 -9.62
N TYR A 533 2.19 10.12 -9.60
CA TYR A 533 1.16 11.15 -9.37
C TYR A 533 1.15 12.18 -10.48
N ALA A 534 -0.02 12.64 -10.84
CA ALA A 534 -0.22 13.92 -11.52
C ALA A 534 -0.71 14.91 -10.46
N THR A 535 -0.03 16.05 -10.33
CA THR A 535 -0.36 17.12 -9.40
C THR A 535 -0.50 18.43 -10.15
N LYS A 536 -1.41 19.31 -9.76
CA LYS A 536 -1.46 20.69 -10.25
C LYS A 536 -0.16 21.42 -9.93
N ASN A 537 0.31 22.24 -10.86
CA ASN A 537 1.53 23.03 -10.67
C ASN A 537 1.42 23.90 -9.41
N GLY A 538 2.53 23.99 -8.68
CA GLY A 538 2.57 24.76 -7.44
C GLY A 538 2.05 24.03 -6.19
N LEU A 539 1.47 22.84 -6.31
CA LEU A 539 1.19 22.01 -5.13
C LEU A 539 2.51 21.59 -4.50
N ALA A 540 2.71 21.96 -3.24
CA ALA A 540 3.94 21.77 -2.48
C ALA A 540 3.73 20.76 -1.36
N ASN A 541 4.78 19.99 -1.08
CA ASN A 541 4.83 18.95 -0.05
C ASN A 541 3.76 17.85 -0.25
N TYR A 542 3.35 17.63 -1.53
CA TYR A 542 2.39 16.59 -1.92
C TYR A 542 2.79 15.92 -3.23
N GLY A 543 2.68 14.59 -3.29
CA GLY A 543 3.00 13.81 -4.50
C GLY A 543 3.36 12.37 -4.19
N SER A 544 4.42 11.88 -4.84
CA SER A 544 4.95 10.54 -4.63
C SER A 544 5.99 10.56 -3.51
N TYR A 545 5.68 9.90 -2.40
CA TYR A 545 6.43 10.07 -1.15
C TYR A 545 7.55 9.05 -0.95
N ALA A 546 7.50 7.86 -1.58
CA ALA A 546 8.28 6.70 -1.13
C ALA A 546 7.99 6.43 0.37
N PHE A 547 8.99 6.55 1.26
CA PHE A 547 8.78 6.44 2.71
C PHE A 547 8.56 7.77 3.43
N ALA A 548 8.56 8.91 2.71
CA ALA A 548 8.42 10.20 3.37
C ALA A 548 7.09 10.35 4.12
N LEU A 549 7.19 10.77 5.38
CA LEU A 549 6.09 11.19 6.22
C LEU A 549 6.25 12.69 6.52
N VAL A 550 5.49 13.52 5.82
CA VAL A 550 5.62 14.97 5.90
C VAL A 550 4.60 15.58 6.87
N PRO A 551 4.96 16.69 7.56
CA PRO A 551 4.02 17.45 8.38
C PRO A 551 2.83 17.96 7.54
N LYS A 552 1.60 17.65 7.95
CA LYS A 552 0.39 18.00 7.20
C LYS A 552 0.15 19.51 7.13
N GLU A 553 0.57 20.24 8.16
CA GLU A 553 0.48 21.71 8.23
C GLU A 553 1.33 22.42 7.16
N ASN A 554 2.30 21.72 6.58
CA ASN A 554 3.20 22.26 5.56
C ASN A 554 2.77 21.90 4.12
N ILE A 555 1.68 21.18 3.93
CA ILE A 555 1.12 20.96 2.59
C ILE A 555 0.38 22.23 2.16
N GLY A 556 0.62 22.66 0.92
CA GLY A 556 -0.02 23.89 0.42
C GLY A 556 0.37 24.24 -1.00
N TRP A 557 0.20 25.49 -1.35
CA TRP A 557 0.48 26.01 -2.68
C TRP A 557 1.71 26.93 -2.65
N ALA A 558 2.62 26.75 -3.59
CA ALA A 558 3.79 27.64 -3.76
C ALA A 558 3.36 29.10 -3.97
N LYS A 559 4.19 30.04 -3.49
CA LYS A 559 4.00 31.49 -3.71
C LYS A 559 4.17 31.87 -5.16
#